data_5ad7133f7ed633203ea0334f366ba1ca
#
_entry.id   5ad7133f7ed633203ea0334f366ba1ca
#
_cell.length_a   1.000
_cell.length_b   1.000
_cell.length_c   1.000
_cell.angle_alpha   90.00
_cell.angle_beta   90.00
_cell.angle_gamma   90.00
#
_symmetry.space_group_name_H-M   'P 1'
#
loop_
_entity.id
_entity.type
_entity.pdbx_description
1 polymer ?
#
loop_
_entity_poly.entity_id
_entity_poly.type
_entity_poly.pdbx_seq_one_letter_code
_entity_poly.pdbx_strand_id
1 'polypeptide(L)'
;DQAQFPSDVFKAMGKLGLMGMTVPQEWGGAGLDYVTYAMALEEIAAGDGAVAIVMSGHNSVGCMPILEYGTQAQKERYLRPLAQGELLSAFALTEAKGGSDAGALATRSVRDGNGYIINGGKQFITTGKNADLTLVFAVTDPELGSKGISAFVVPTDTPGYDVVRVEKKMGQNASDTAQLAFND
;
A
#
# COMPACT_ATOMS: atom_id res chain seq x y z
N ASP A 1 1.72 -8.25 -22.66
CA ASP A 1 2.81 -7.48 -23.30
C ASP A 1 2.53 -5.98 -23.43
N GLN A 2 1.33 -5.49 -23.07
CA GLN A 2 0.99 -4.06 -23.14
C GLN A 2 1.35 -3.28 -21.87
N ALA A 3 1.91 -3.94 -20.83
CA ALA A 3 2.22 -3.35 -19.51
C ALA A 3 1.02 -2.58 -18.90
N GLN A 4 -0.19 -3.05 -19.16
CA GLN A 4 -1.41 -2.43 -18.68
C GLN A 4 -1.74 -2.99 -17.29
N PHE A 5 -2.02 -2.09 -16.34
CA PHE A 5 -2.45 -2.48 -14.99
C PHE A 5 -3.84 -3.14 -15.06
N PRO A 6 -3.98 -4.39 -14.53
CA PRO A 6 -5.20 -5.18 -14.75
C PRO A 6 -6.26 -4.91 -13.66
N SER A 7 -6.79 -3.71 -13.57
CA SER A 7 -7.77 -3.29 -12.54
C SER A 7 -8.98 -4.21 -12.43
N ASP A 8 -9.49 -4.71 -13.57
CA ASP A 8 -10.67 -5.59 -13.57
C ASP A 8 -10.36 -6.97 -12.97
N VAL A 9 -9.11 -7.43 -13.10
CA VAL A 9 -8.65 -8.69 -12.46
C VAL A 9 -8.69 -8.54 -10.95
N PHE A 10 -8.17 -7.44 -10.39
CA PHE A 10 -8.20 -7.20 -8.94
C PHE A 10 -9.61 -7.08 -8.38
N LYS A 11 -10.51 -6.43 -9.11
CA LYS A 11 -11.95 -6.40 -8.75
C LYS A 11 -12.58 -7.79 -8.76
N ALA A 12 -12.24 -8.64 -9.73
CA ALA A 12 -12.71 -10.01 -9.79
C ALA A 12 -12.12 -10.84 -8.63
N MET A 13 -10.83 -10.67 -8.33
CA MET A 13 -10.15 -11.31 -7.19
C MET A 13 -10.78 -10.90 -5.85
N GLY A 14 -11.19 -9.64 -5.70
CA GLY A 14 -11.91 -9.16 -4.51
C GLY A 14 -13.21 -9.93 -4.29
N LYS A 15 -14.01 -10.13 -5.34
CA LYS A 15 -15.25 -10.92 -5.28
C LYS A 15 -15.02 -12.40 -4.89
N LEU A 16 -13.82 -12.92 -5.12
CA LEU A 16 -13.42 -14.27 -4.74
C LEU A 16 -12.77 -14.32 -3.33
N GLY A 17 -12.67 -13.17 -2.63
CA GLY A 17 -12.04 -13.09 -1.31
C GLY A 17 -10.51 -13.08 -1.33
N LEU A 18 -9.87 -12.99 -2.51
CA LEU A 18 -8.40 -13.06 -2.65
C LEU A 18 -7.68 -11.76 -2.25
N MET A 19 -8.41 -10.65 -2.12
CA MET A 19 -7.84 -9.35 -1.75
C MET A 19 -7.85 -9.09 -0.23
N GLY A 20 -8.46 -9.96 0.56
CA GLY A 20 -8.53 -9.88 2.03
C GLY A 20 -8.40 -11.25 2.68
N MET A 21 -7.49 -12.11 2.20
CA MET A 21 -7.46 -13.53 2.59
C MET A 21 -7.24 -13.72 4.09
N THR A 22 -6.31 -12.98 4.69
CA THR A 22 -5.96 -13.08 6.11
C THR A 22 -6.71 -12.08 7.01
N VAL A 23 -7.48 -11.17 6.40
CA VAL A 23 -8.32 -10.22 7.13
C VAL A 23 -9.53 -10.96 7.70
N PRO A 24 -9.87 -10.75 8.99
CA PRO A 24 -11.04 -11.38 9.62
C PRO A 24 -12.35 -11.08 8.88
N GLN A 25 -13.30 -12.03 8.95
CA GLN A 25 -14.61 -11.91 8.30
C GLN A 25 -15.42 -10.71 8.78
N GLU A 26 -15.28 -10.33 10.05
CA GLU A 26 -15.92 -9.12 10.61
C GLU A 26 -15.51 -7.84 9.85
N TRP A 27 -14.35 -7.82 9.20
CA TRP A 27 -13.82 -6.74 8.37
C TRP A 27 -13.98 -6.98 6.87
N GLY A 28 -14.77 -7.98 6.48
CA GLY A 28 -15.04 -8.29 5.08
C GLY A 28 -14.00 -9.16 4.40
N GLY A 29 -13.01 -9.67 5.14
CA GLY A 29 -12.01 -10.59 4.63
C GLY A 29 -12.46 -12.06 4.66
N ALA A 30 -11.61 -12.96 4.19
CA ALA A 30 -11.87 -14.41 4.17
C ALA A 30 -11.53 -15.10 5.50
N GLY A 31 -10.70 -14.50 6.35
CA GLY A 31 -10.30 -15.04 7.65
C GLY A 31 -9.47 -16.31 7.57
N LEU A 32 -8.68 -16.48 6.51
CA LEU A 32 -7.86 -17.67 6.25
C LEU A 32 -6.48 -17.54 6.91
N ASP A 33 -5.83 -18.68 7.11
CA ASP A 33 -4.47 -18.73 7.64
C ASP A 33 -3.41 -18.39 6.56
N TYR A 34 -2.17 -18.14 7.02
CA TYR A 34 -1.06 -17.78 6.13
C TYR A 34 -0.59 -18.90 5.22
N VAL A 35 -0.83 -20.19 5.56
CA VAL A 35 -0.47 -21.32 4.70
C VAL A 35 -1.42 -21.33 3.49
N THR A 36 -2.71 -21.22 3.75
CA THR A 36 -3.73 -21.12 2.68
C THR A 36 -3.49 -19.90 1.79
N TYR A 37 -3.11 -18.77 2.40
CA TYR A 37 -2.75 -17.56 1.65
C TYR A 37 -1.53 -17.80 0.75
N ALA A 38 -0.47 -18.43 1.26
CA ALA A 38 0.74 -18.72 0.49
C ALA A 38 0.45 -19.67 -0.70
N MET A 39 -0.37 -20.71 -0.49
CA MET A 39 -0.78 -21.62 -1.55
C MET A 39 -1.56 -20.90 -2.65
N ALA A 40 -2.52 -20.04 -2.30
CA ALA A 40 -3.26 -19.26 -3.28
C ALA A 40 -2.36 -18.27 -4.03
N LEU A 41 -1.41 -17.65 -3.33
CA LEU A 41 -0.45 -16.73 -3.95
C LEU A 41 0.46 -17.44 -4.95
N GLU A 42 0.88 -18.69 -4.66
CA GLU A 42 1.69 -19.53 -5.56
C GLU A 42 0.93 -19.82 -6.87
N GLU A 43 -0.35 -20.18 -6.78
CA GLU A 43 -1.18 -20.43 -7.97
C GLU A 43 -1.40 -19.17 -8.81
N ILE A 44 -1.66 -18.02 -8.17
CA ILE A 44 -1.76 -16.73 -8.88
C ILE A 44 -0.42 -16.37 -9.54
N ALA A 45 0.70 -16.60 -8.86
CA ALA A 45 2.04 -16.30 -9.38
C ALA A 45 2.42 -17.19 -10.57
N ALA A 46 1.96 -18.43 -10.58
CA ALA A 46 2.13 -19.34 -11.72
C ALA A 46 1.40 -18.83 -12.98
N GLY A 47 0.27 -18.13 -12.80
CA GLY A 47 -0.46 -17.49 -13.89
C GLY A 47 0.15 -16.15 -14.32
N ASP A 48 0.36 -15.24 -13.37
CA ASP A 48 0.95 -13.89 -13.60
C ASP A 48 1.63 -13.36 -12.34
N GLY A 49 2.97 -13.24 -12.39
CA GLY A 49 3.77 -12.72 -11.28
C GLY A 49 3.50 -11.24 -10.97
N ALA A 50 3.04 -10.44 -11.95
CA ALA A 50 2.69 -9.04 -11.71
C ALA A 50 1.37 -8.91 -10.92
N VAL A 51 0.40 -9.78 -11.17
CA VAL A 51 -0.83 -9.86 -10.38
C VAL A 51 -0.52 -10.36 -8.97
N ALA A 52 0.32 -11.37 -8.84
CA ALA A 52 0.70 -11.93 -7.55
C ALA A 52 1.40 -10.91 -6.65
N ILE A 53 2.33 -10.08 -7.17
CA ILE A 53 3.03 -9.08 -6.35
C ILE A 53 2.08 -8.00 -5.84
N VAL A 54 1.11 -7.57 -6.64
CA VAL A 54 0.08 -6.61 -6.21
C VAL A 54 -0.82 -7.24 -5.15
N MET A 55 -1.32 -8.46 -5.36
CA MET A 55 -2.11 -9.22 -4.37
C MET A 55 -1.36 -9.38 -3.06
N SER A 56 -0.07 -9.74 -3.13
CA SER A 56 0.78 -9.92 -1.95
C SER A 56 0.95 -8.63 -1.16
N GLY A 57 1.34 -7.53 -1.82
CA GLY A 57 1.50 -6.24 -1.18
C GLY A 57 0.20 -5.73 -0.57
N HIS A 58 -0.92 -5.91 -1.27
CA HIS A 58 -2.23 -5.48 -0.81
C HIS A 58 -2.67 -6.23 0.47
N ASN A 59 -2.63 -7.57 0.46
CA ASN A 59 -3.01 -8.38 1.63
C ASN A 59 -2.09 -8.14 2.84
N SER A 60 -0.78 -8.04 2.61
CA SER A 60 0.21 -7.92 3.69
C SER A 60 0.38 -6.47 4.17
N VAL A 61 1.15 -5.67 3.42
CA VAL A 61 1.53 -4.32 3.87
C VAL A 61 0.42 -3.28 3.66
N GLY A 62 -0.60 -3.59 2.88
CA GLY A 62 -1.78 -2.75 2.71
C GLY A 62 -2.82 -2.94 3.83
N CYS A 63 -3.30 -4.17 3.99
CA CYS A 63 -4.40 -4.48 4.93
C CYS A 63 -3.91 -4.64 6.38
N MET A 64 -2.82 -5.40 6.61
CA MET A 64 -2.41 -5.79 7.96
C MET A 64 -2.05 -4.62 8.89
N PRO A 65 -1.34 -3.56 8.46
CA PRO A 65 -1.07 -2.43 9.34
C PRO A 65 -2.34 -1.71 9.79
N ILE A 66 -3.36 -1.62 8.93
CA ILE A 66 -4.65 -1.01 9.29
C ILE A 66 -5.41 -1.94 10.25
N LEU A 67 -5.34 -3.26 10.04
CA LEU A 67 -5.96 -4.23 10.94
C LEU A 67 -5.34 -4.16 12.34
N GLU A 68 -4.02 -4.11 12.45
CA GLU A 68 -3.31 -4.16 13.73
C GLU A 68 -3.36 -2.82 14.48
N TYR A 69 -3.15 -1.70 13.77
CA TYR A 69 -2.91 -0.40 14.39
C TYR A 69 -3.99 0.65 14.10
N GLY A 70 -4.90 0.38 13.16
CA GLY A 70 -5.96 1.30 12.81
C GLY A 70 -7.02 1.43 13.89
N THR A 71 -7.58 2.62 14.06
CA THR A 71 -8.78 2.85 14.87
C THR A 71 -9.99 2.14 14.24
N GLN A 72 -11.06 1.94 15.03
CA GLN A 72 -12.32 1.36 14.52
C GLN A 72 -12.84 2.11 13.28
N ALA A 73 -12.81 3.45 13.33
CA ALA A 73 -13.25 4.29 12.23
C ALA A 73 -12.36 4.10 10.95
N GLN A 74 -11.05 3.94 11.12
CA GLN A 74 -10.13 3.67 10.02
C GLN A 74 -10.35 2.27 9.43
N LYS A 75 -10.60 1.26 10.26
CA LYS A 75 -10.92 -0.09 9.80
C LYS A 75 -12.21 -0.13 8.99
N GLU A 76 -13.26 0.53 9.47
CA GLU A 76 -14.53 0.63 8.72
C GLU A 76 -14.34 1.38 7.39
N ARG A 77 -13.62 2.50 7.43
CA ARG A 77 -13.47 3.37 6.26
C ARG A 77 -12.55 2.78 5.19
N TYR A 78 -11.47 2.09 5.60
CA TYR A 78 -10.39 1.68 4.69
C TYR A 78 -10.18 0.18 4.64
N LEU A 79 -10.09 -0.52 5.80
CA LEU A 79 -9.79 -1.95 5.80
C LEU A 79 -10.89 -2.79 5.15
N ARG A 80 -12.14 -2.50 5.45
CA ARG A 80 -13.27 -3.24 4.87
C ARG A 80 -13.29 -3.18 3.35
N PRO A 81 -13.29 -2.01 2.71
CA PRO A 81 -13.28 -1.95 1.24
C PRO A 81 -11.97 -2.48 0.62
N LEU A 82 -10.83 -2.39 1.31
CA LEU A 82 -9.59 -3.07 0.87
C LEU A 82 -9.76 -4.59 0.86
N ALA A 83 -10.23 -5.17 1.96
CA ALA A 83 -10.42 -6.61 2.08
C ALA A 83 -11.40 -7.17 1.04
N GLN A 84 -12.37 -6.38 0.62
CA GLN A 84 -13.34 -6.70 -0.43
C GLN A 84 -12.81 -6.43 -1.86
N GLY A 85 -11.61 -5.85 -1.99
CA GLY A 85 -11.02 -5.48 -3.29
C GLY A 85 -11.74 -4.34 -4.01
N GLU A 86 -12.51 -3.55 -3.28
CA GLU A 86 -13.15 -2.33 -3.78
C GLU A 86 -12.14 -1.18 -3.88
N LEU A 87 -11.16 -1.15 -2.97
CA LEU A 87 -10.02 -0.24 -2.97
C LEU A 87 -8.72 -1.04 -3.07
N LEU A 88 -7.70 -0.42 -3.66
CA LEU A 88 -6.33 -0.91 -3.69
C LEU A 88 -5.41 -0.05 -2.83
N SER A 89 -4.44 -0.68 -2.19
CA SER A 89 -3.46 0.01 -1.35
C SER A 89 -2.05 -0.05 -1.93
N ALA A 90 -1.28 0.98 -1.61
CA ALA A 90 0.17 1.02 -1.77
C ALA A 90 0.86 1.21 -0.40
N PHE A 91 2.16 0.92 -0.34
CA PHE A 91 2.98 1.04 0.86
C PHE A 91 4.23 1.88 0.56
N ALA A 92 4.27 3.09 1.08
CA ALA A 92 5.27 4.10 0.75
C ALA A 92 6.25 4.32 1.93
N LEU A 93 7.22 3.41 2.05
CA LEU A 93 8.31 3.48 3.03
C LEU A 93 9.61 3.97 2.38
N THR A 94 10.05 3.29 1.32
CA THR A 94 11.35 3.45 0.68
C THR A 94 11.57 4.86 0.10
N GLU A 95 12.76 5.40 0.33
CA GLU A 95 13.23 6.69 -0.19
C GLU A 95 14.56 6.53 -0.92
N ALA A 96 15.02 7.57 -1.61
CA ALA A 96 16.29 7.56 -2.35
C ALA A 96 17.51 7.21 -1.46
N LYS A 97 17.46 7.56 -0.18
CA LYS A 97 18.55 7.33 0.78
C LYS A 97 18.22 6.27 1.84
N GLY A 98 17.00 5.73 1.85
CA GLY A 98 16.52 4.80 2.87
C GLY A 98 15.64 3.69 2.27
N GLY A 99 16.20 2.51 2.11
CA GLY A 99 15.48 1.29 1.75
C GLY A 99 15.74 0.23 2.81
N SER A 100 16.93 -0.38 2.80
CA SER A 100 17.33 -1.35 3.83
C SER A 100 17.43 -0.73 5.23
N ASP A 101 17.82 0.54 5.31
CA ASP A 101 17.70 1.33 6.54
C ASP A 101 16.36 2.06 6.56
N ALA A 102 15.34 1.38 7.03
CA ALA A 102 13.98 1.92 7.16
C ALA A 102 13.87 3.05 8.22
N GLY A 103 14.88 3.22 9.06
CA GLY A 103 14.95 4.31 10.04
C GLY A 103 15.45 5.64 9.46
N ALA A 104 16.11 5.60 8.30
CA ALA A 104 16.74 6.78 7.68
C ALA A 104 15.79 7.55 6.73
N LEU A 105 14.55 7.80 7.17
CA LEU A 105 13.56 8.52 6.38
C LEU A 105 13.84 10.04 6.40
N ALA A 106 13.68 10.68 5.23
CA ALA A 106 13.76 12.13 5.05
C ALA A 106 12.39 12.80 4.88
N THR A 107 11.37 12.06 4.45
CA THR A 107 9.98 12.54 4.38
C THR A 107 9.52 13.00 5.75
N ARG A 108 8.99 14.22 5.84
CA ARG A 108 8.57 14.87 7.08
C ARG A 108 7.05 14.99 7.13
N SER A 109 6.54 14.98 8.35
CA SER A 109 5.14 15.28 8.62
C SER A 109 5.06 16.27 9.77
N VAL A 110 4.31 17.33 9.56
CA VAL A 110 4.08 18.40 10.55
C VAL A 110 2.59 18.48 10.85
N ARG A 111 2.23 18.60 12.12
CA ARG A 111 0.83 18.75 12.52
C ARG A 111 0.28 20.09 12.04
N ASP A 112 -0.90 20.05 11.41
CA ASP A 112 -1.66 21.23 11.01
C ASP A 112 -3.12 21.07 11.44
N GLY A 113 -3.52 21.80 12.46
CA GLY A 113 -4.86 21.69 13.05
C GLY A 113 -5.17 20.28 13.53
N ASN A 114 -6.18 19.65 12.93
CA ASN A 114 -6.60 18.27 13.20
C ASN A 114 -5.96 17.25 12.24
N GLY A 115 -5.14 17.69 11.30
CA GLY A 115 -4.47 16.91 10.29
C GLY A 115 -2.95 17.00 10.36
N TYR A 116 -2.33 16.60 9.26
CA TYR A 116 -0.89 16.66 9.06
C TYR A 116 -0.59 17.07 7.63
N ILE A 117 0.46 17.84 7.46
CA ILE A 117 1.07 18.16 6.18
C ILE A 117 2.27 17.25 5.99
N ILE A 118 2.34 16.55 4.85
CA ILE A 118 3.43 15.61 4.53
C ILE A 118 4.23 16.17 3.37
N ASN A 119 5.55 16.28 3.57
CA ASN A 119 6.48 16.74 2.53
C ASN A 119 7.63 15.75 2.36
N GLY A 120 7.91 15.38 1.10
CA GLY A 120 9.01 14.48 0.78
C GLY A 120 8.77 13.64 -0.46
N GLY A 121 9.57 12.59 -0.62
CA GLY A 121 9.48 11.72 -1.79
C GLY A 121 9.70 10.26 -1.45
N LYS A 122 9.00 9.38 -2.14
CA LYS A 122 9.09 7.92 -2.00
C LYS A 122 9.47 7.27 -3.32
N GLN A 123 10.22 6.16 -3.26
CA GLN A 123 10.70 5.44 -4.43
C GLN A 123 10.28 3.99 -4.43
N PHE A 124 10.14 3.43 -5.63
CA PHE A 124 9.83 2.03 -5.87
C PHE A 124 8.53 1.56 -5.22
N ILE A 125 7.50 2.42 -5.26
CA ILE A 125 6.23 2.13 -4.63
C ILE A 125 5.35 1.30 -5.56
N THR A 126 5.20 0.02 -5.22
CA THR A 126 4.32 -0.91 -5.92
C THR A 126 2.87 -0.41 -5.81
N THR A 127 2.15 -0.42 -6.94
CA THR A 127 0.78 0.08 -7.06
C THR A 127 0.65 1.60 -6.79
N GLY A 128 1.75 2.34 -6.67
CA GLY A 128 1.73 3.75 -6.28
C GLY A 128 0.98 4.68 -7.23
N LYS A 129 0.81 4.28 -8.50
CA LYS A 129 0.01 5.01 -9.47
C LYS A 129 -1.47 4.62 -9.45
N ASN A 130 -1.76 3.33 -9.24
CA ASN A 130 -3.10 2.78 -9.41
C ASN A 130 -3.80 2.44 -8.08
N ALA A 131 -3.17 2.73 -6.93
CA ALA A 131 -3.80 2.58 -5.62
C ALA A 131 -4.83 3.68 -5.37
N ASP A 132 -5.84 3.38 -4.55
CA ASP A 132 -6.84 4.33 -4.06
C ASP A 132 -6.36 4.99 -2.75
N LEU A 133 -5.49 4.30 -2.01
CA LEU A 133 -4.85 4.83 -0.81
C LEU A 133 -3.42 4.32 -0.66
N THR A 134 -2.60 5.10 0.04
CA THR A 134 -1.21 4.74 0.33
C THR A 134 -0.93 4.85 1.83
N LEU A 135 -0.30 3.82 2.39
CA LEU A 135 0.32 3.91 3.71
C LEU A 135 1.67 4.63 3.57
N VAL A 136 1.74 5.86 4.07
CA VAL A 136 2.93 6.72 3.97
C VAL A 136 3.62 6.78 5.32
N PHE A 137 4.93 6.52 5.35
CA PHE A 137 5.76 6.67 6.54
C PHE A 137 6.54 7.98 6.48
N ALA A 138 6.41 8.81 7.52
CA ALA A 138 7.07 10.09 7.61
C ALA A 138 7.56 10.36 9.03
N VAL A 139 8.61 11.16 9.16
CA VAL A 139 9.17 11.57 10.45
C VAL A 139 8.29 12.70 11.01
N THR A 140 7.67 12.44 12.16
CA THR A 140 6.89 13.40 12.94
C THR A 140 7.70 14.06 14.06
N ASP A 141 8.69 13.32 14.61
CA ASP A 141 9.60 13.81 15.63
C ASP A 141 11.05 13.37 15.35
N PRO A 142 11.88 14.25 14.79
CA PRO A 142 13.25 13.90 14.42
C PRO A 142 14.16 13.63 15.62
N GLU A 143 13.83 14.11 16.81
CA GLU A 143 14.68 13.92 17.99
C GLU A 143 14.57 12.50 18.55
N LEU A 144 13.49 11.79 18.22
CA LEU A 144 13.26 10.42 18.65
C LEU A 144 13.86 9.37 17.68
N GLY A 145 14.54 9.79 16.61
CA GLY A 145 15.11 8.88 15.61
C GLY A 145 14.03 7.99 14.98
N SER A 146 14.26 6.68 14.90
CA SER A 146 13.30 5.73 14.33
C SER A 146 11.97 5.65 15.10
N LYS A 147 11.94 6.01 16.38
CA LYS A 147 10.72 6.07 17.19
C LYS A 147 9.86 7.31 16.89
N GLY A 148 10.42 8.28 16.18
CA GLY A 148 9.71 9.48 15.73
C GLY A 148 9.06 9.34 14.35
N ILE A 149 8.99 8.12 13.80
CA ILE A 149 8.32 7.82 12.52
C ILE A 149 6.86 7.44 12.80
N SER A 150 5.96 8.03 12.02
CA SER A 150 4.53 7.73 12.04
C SER A 150 4.07 7.21 10.69
N ALA A 151 3.00 6.40 10.70
CA ALA A 151 2.33 5.91 9.51
C ALA A 151 1.00 6.68 9.29
N PHE A 152 0.76 7.06 8.05
CA PHE A 152 -0.43 7.79 7.63
C PHE A 152 -1.17 7.01 6.54
N VAL A 153 -2.49 6.93 6.63
CA VAL A 153 -3.34 6.47 5.54
C VAL A 153 -3.70 7.69 4.70
N VAL A 154 -3.18 7.76 3.49
CA VAL A 154 -3.36 8.89 2.57
C VAL A 154 -4.15 8.42 1.35
N PRO A 155 -5.39 8.92 1.13
CA PRO A 155 -6.08 8.74 -0.15
C PRO A 155 -5.26 9.35 -1.29
N THR A 156 -5.21 8.68 -2.44
CA THR A 156 -4.35 9.11 -3.55
C THR A 156 -4.90 10.31 -4.33
N ASP A 157 -6.15 10.66 -4.11
CA ASP A 157 -6.81 11.87 -4.61
C ASP A 157 -6.55 13.12 -3.73
N THR A 158 -5.79 12.96 -2.63
CA THR A 158 -5.38 14.09 -1.76
C THR A 158 -4.52 15.07 -2.55
N PRO A 159 -4.83 16.39 -2.53
CA PRO A 159 -3.97 17.40 -3.13
C PRO A 159 -2.51 17.26 -2.64
N GLY A 160 -1.55 17.42 -3.55
CA GLY A 160 -0.14 17.23 -3.21
C GLY A 160 0.36 15.78 -3.24
N TYR A 161 -0.48 14.79 -3.53
CA TYR A 161 -0.05 13.42 -3.87
C TYR A 161 0.29 13.34 -5.34
N ASP A 162 1.58 13.34 -5.68
CA ASP A 162 2.04 13.37 -7.06
C ASP A 162 2.75 12.08 -7.46
N VAL A 163 2.30 11.46 -8.55
CA VAL A 163 3.03 10.38 -9.22
C VAL A 163 4.06 11.00 -10.16
N VAL A 164 5.32 11.09 -9.72
CA VAL A 164 6.40 11.73 -10.47
C VAL A 164 6.75 10.94 -11.73
N ARG A 165 6.84 9.62 -11.59
CA ARG A 165 7.08 8.69 -12.70
C ARG A 165 6.71 7.26 -12.32
N VAL A 166 6.51 6.43 -13.35
CA VAL A 166 6.43 4.98 -13.23
C VAL A 166 7.72 4.38 -13.79
N GLU A 167 8.32 3.47 -13.03
CA GLU A 167 9.59 2.84 -13.40
C GLU A 167 9.42 1.87 -14.56
N LYS A 168 10.38 1.90 -15.50
CA LYS A 168 10.51 0.86 -16.53
C LYS A 168 11.29 -0.30 -15.95
N LYS A 169 10.68 -1.49 -15.91
CA LYS A 169 11.24 -2.67 -15.27
C LYS A 169 11.58 -3.75 -16.29
N MET A 170 12.44 -4.69 -15.91
CA MET A 170 12.79 -5.85 -16.72
C MET A 170 11.66 -6.89 -16.81
N GLY A 171 10.77 -6.92 -15.81
CA GLY A 171 9.65 -7.86 -15.72
C GLY A 171 8.54 -7.32 -14.83
N GLN A 172 7.44 -8.07 -14.70
CA GLN A 172 6.26 -7.73 -13.91
C GLN A 172 5.69 -6.34 -14.28
N ASN A 173 5.68 -6.04 -15.57
CA ASN A 173 5.36 -4.69 -16.06
C ASN A 173 3.88 -4.31 -15.91
N ALA A 174 2.99 -5.29 -15.73
CA ALA A 174 1.58 -5.05 -15.42
C ALA A 174 1.35 -4.58 -13.97
N SER A 175 2.34 -4.76 -13.06
CA SER A 175 2.36 -4.11 -11.75
C SER A 175 3.14 -2.80 -11.86
N ASP A 176 2.51 -1.65 -11.64
CA ASP A 176 3.25 -0.39 -11.62
C ASP A 176 4.17 -0.28 -10.40
N THR A 177 5.26 0.44 -10.58
CA THR A 177 6.21 0.80 -9.52
C THR A 177 6.50 2.27 -9.67
N ALA A 178 6.01 3.08 -8.75
CA ALA A 178 6.02 4.53 -8.88
C ALA A 178 7.07 5.21 -7.98
N GLN A 179 7.53 6.36 -8.43
CA GLN A 179 8.11 7.39 -7.59
C GLN A 179 7.00 8.38 -7.24
N LEU A 180 6.86 8.66 -5.94
CA LEU A 180 5.86 9.59 -5.41
C LEU A 180 6.54 10.82 -4.84
N ALA A 181 5.85 11.97 -4.93
CA ALA A 181 6.16 13.17 -4.18
C ALA A 181 4.94 13.61 -3.38
N PHE A 182 5.19 14.19 -2.22
CA PHE A 182 4.19 14.77 -1.34
C PHE A 182 4.55 16.25 -1.16
N ASN A 183 3.61 17.12 -1.49
CA ASN A 183 3.79 18.58 -1.51
C ASN A 183 2.56 19.25 -0.87
N ASP A 184 2.64 19.55 0.42
CA ASP A 184 1.66 20.32 1.22
C ASP A 184 0.20 19.86 1.07
#